data_c04b5e90dff2176b55ea53ae0d39e87b
#
_entry.id   c04b5e90dff2176b55ea53ae0d39e87b
#
_cell.length_a   1.000
_cell.length_b   1.000
_cell.length_c   1.000
_cell.angle_alpha   90.00
_cell.angle_beta   90.00
_cell.angle_gamma   90.00
#
_symmetry.space_group_name_H-M   'P 1'
#
loop_
_entity.id
_entity.type
_entity.pdbx_description
1 polymer ?
#
loop_
_entity_poly.entity_id
_entity_poly.type
_entity_poly.pdbx_seq_one_letter_code
_entity_poly.pdbx_strand_id
1 'polypeptide(L)'
;MKNKFVLLVIALLGMISVFVQAQQPSDTLHFSNTANRASTLQDLVNQAAHTALTKFADKKLAENQLSITLIDLRDPEHPTTASFRGNERIYPASVVKLFYLLAVHRWLEDKKIQETDELKRAVRDMIVDSSNEATQYVVDVLTQTTGGFELSSKEMEEWQYKRNAVNRYYSSLGFTNINVNQKTFCEDAYGRERVSRGPNGENRNKLTTDATARLLSEIVAGKTVTPERSRQMMELLKRDFTGTSKDNDDQGHGFTGMALQGMNGARLWSKAGWTSTTRHDAAYIELPNGTRFVLVTFTVDHANDREIIPTVARVVIDALGSAK
;
A
#
# COMPACT_ATOMS: atom_id res chain seq x y z
N MET A 1 -38.34 39.43 75.48
CA MET A 1 -38.33 40.90 75.27
C MET A 1 -37.03 41.29 74.62
N LYS A 2 -37.07 42.05 73.59
CA LYS A 2 -36.11 42.74 72.72
C LYS A 2 -36.01 42.14 71.34
N ASN A 3 -36.85 42.68 70.47
CA ASN A 3 -36.75 42.61 69.01
C ASN A 3 -35.43 43.27 68.55
N LYS A 4 -34.74 42.64 67.60
CA LYS A 4 -33.77 43.32 66.75
C LYS A 4 -34.19 43.11 65.30
N PHE A 5 -34.59 44.21 64.68
CA PHE A 5 -34.76 44.42 63.27
C PHE A 5 -33.40 44.27 62.58
N VAL A 6 -33.29 43.42 61.58
CA VAL A 6 -32.17 43.44 60.71
C VAL A 6 -32.65 43.96 59.35
N LEU A 7 -32.10 45.09 58.94
CA LEU A 7 -32.32 45.71 57.64
C LEU A 7 -31.60 44.93 56.55
N LEU A 8 -32.35 44.41 55.54
CA LEU A 8 -31.80 43.77 54.39
C LEU A 8 -31.59 44.85 53.30
N VAL A 9 -30.32 45.13 53.01
CA VAL A 9 -29.93 46.00 51.88
C VAL A 9 -29.75 45.06 50.64
N ILE A 10 -30.65 45.20 49.67
CA ILE A 10 -30.56 44.56 48.38
C ILE A 10 -29.68 45.44 47.49
N ALA A 11 -28.46 44.98 47.23
CA ALA A 11 -27.59 45.52 46.18
C ALA A 11 -27.93 44.91 44.85
N LEU A 12 -28.48 45.70 43.92
CA LEU A 12 -28.72 45.29 42.54
C LEU A 12 -27.38 45.40 41.76
N LEU A 13 -26.72 44.25 41.56
CA LEU A 13 -25.58 44.15 40.65
C LEU A 13 -26.12 43.88 39.24
N GLY A 14 -26.09 44.88 38.37
CA GLY A 14 -26.37 44.73 36.95
C GLY A 14 -25.29 43.88 36.30
N MET A 15 -25.61 42.64 35.87
CA MET A 15 -24.76 41.85 35.01
C MET A 15 -24.86 42.37 33.57
N ILE A 16 -23.83 43.03 33.10
CA ILE A 16 -23.62 43.30 31.68
C ILE A 16 -23.13 41.98 31.07
N SER A 17 -24.02 41.26 30.38
CA SER A 17 -23.67 40.10 29.60
C SER A 17 -22.95 40.55 28.32
N VAL A 18 -21.64 40.50 28.31
CA VAL A 18 -20.85 40.63 27.08
C VAL A 18 -21.03 39.31 26.31
N PHE A 19 -21.85 39.33 25.26
CA PHE A 19 -21.88 38.24 24.27
C PHE A 19 -20.54 38.28 23.51
N VAL A 20 -19.60 37.45 23.94
CA VAL A 20 -18.46 37.05 23.11
C VAL A 20 -19.01 36.11 22.05
N GLN A 21 -19.22 36.63 20.85
CA GLN A 21 -19.54 35.84 19.69
C GLN A 21 -18.27 35.04 19.34
N ALA A 22 -18.21 33.81 19.80
CA ALA A 22 -17.17 32.88 19.38
C ALA A 22 -17.30 32.67 17.86
N GLN A 23 -16.37 33.26 17.10
CA GLN A 23 -16.18 32.90 15.71
C GLN A 23 -15.86 31.40 15.67
N GLN A 24 -16.79 30.61 15.14
CA GLN A 24 -16.47 29.22 14.80
C GLN A 24 -15.39 29.22 13.72
N PRO A 25 -14.29 28.50 13.93
CA PRO A 25 -13.28 28.35 12.89
C PRO A 25 -13.92 27.61 11.66
N SER A 26 -13.48 28.03 10.51
CA SER A 26 -13.95 27.68 9.18
C SER A 26 -13.80 26.17 8.82
N ASP A 27 -14.54 25.30 9.45
CA ASP A 27 -14.64 23.88 9.06
C ASP A 27 -15.18 23.70 7.62
N THR A 28 -15.99 24.64 7.15
CA THR A 28 -16.55 24.64 5.79
C THR A 28 -15.51 24.81 4.67
N LEU A 29 -14.41 25.54 4.92
CA LEU A 29 -13.34 25.74 3.93
C LEU A 29 -12.46 24.49 3.79
N HIS A 30 -12.23 23.74 4.86
CA HIS A 30 -11.49 22.49 4.80
C HIS A 30 -12.26 21.40 4.07
N PHE A 31 -13.56 21.24 4.30
CA PHE A 31 -14.41 20.27 3.58
C PHE A 31 -14.50 20.57 2.09
N SER A 32 -14.65 21.83 1.69
CA SER A 32 -14.73 22.19 0.27
C SER A 32 -13.39 21.98 -0.46
N ASN A 33 -12.27 22.28 0.16
CA ASN A 33 -10.94 22.03 -0.41
C ASN A 33 -10.62 20.55 -0.56
N THR A 34 -11.00 19.72 0.42
CA THR A 34 -10.79 18.28 0.36
C THR A 34 -11.65 17.62 -0.74
N ALA A 35 -12.91 18.02 -0.87
CA ALA A 35 -13.80 17.54 -1.91
C ALA A 35 -13.32 17.94 -3.32
N ASN A 36 -12.88 19.19 -3.51
CA ASN A 36 -12.30 19.64 -4.78
C ASN A 36 -10.99 18.91 -5.11
N ARG A 37 -10.14 18.67 -4.12
CA ARG A 37 -8.91 17.89 -4.30
C ARG A 37 -9.22 16.43 -4.70
N ALA A 38 -10.20 15.82 -4.07
CA ALA A 38 -10.62 14.45 -4.39
C ALA A 38 -11.17 14.35 -5.83
N SER A 39 -12.02 15.30 -6.27
CA SER A 39 -12.54 15.36 -7.64
C SER A 39 -11.40 15.51 -8.66
N THR A 40 -10.50 16.46 -8.44
CA THR A 40 -9.33 16.68 -9.31
C THR A 40 -8.40 15.47 -9.36
N LEU A 41 -8.21 14.77 -8.23
CA LEU A 41 -7.39 13.58 -8.17
C LEU A 41 -8.04 12.41 -8.92
N GLN A 42 -9.38 12.28 -8.83
CA GLN A 42 -10.14 11.27 -9.56
C GLN A 42 -10.06 11.51 -11.08
N ASP A 43 -10.17 12.76 -11.51
CA ASP A 43 -10.03 13.13 -12.92
C ASP A 43 -8.62 12.79 -13.44
N LEU A 44 -7.60 13.03 -12.62
CA LEU A 44 -6.21 12.68 -12.96
C LEU A 44 -6.03 11.17 -13.12
N VAL A 45 -6.57 10.36 -12.21
CA VAL A 45 -6.50 8.89 -12.31
C VAL A 45 -7.26 8.39 -13.54
N ASN A 46 -8.43 8.95 -13.81
CA ASN A 46 -9.20 8.61 -15.01
C ASN A 46 -8.45 9.00 -16.29
N GLN A 47 -7.79 10.15 -16.31
CA GLN A 47 -6.93 10.59 -17.42
C GLN A 47 -5.75 9.64 -17.63
N ALA A 48 -5.08 9.22 -16.55
CA ALA A 48 -3.96 8.28 -16.62
C ALA A 48 -4.39 6.92 -17.18
N ALA A 49 -5.54 6.41 -16.71
CA ALA A 49 -6.14 5.18 -17.23
C ALA A 49 -6.50 5.31 -18.72
N HIS A 50 -7.22 6.38 -19.11
CA HIS A 50 -7.60 6.63 -20.48
C HIS A 50 -6.39 6.77 -21.41
N THR A 51 -5.34 7.47 -20.98
CA THR A 51 -4.09 7.61 -21.73
C THR A 51 -3.45 6.26 -21.99
N ALA A 52 -3.37 5.39 -20.97
CA ALA A 52 -2.82 4.06 -21.14
C ALA A 52 -3.70 3.20 -22.06
N LEU A 53 -5.01 3.16 -21.85
CA LEU A 53 -5.95 2.40 -22.69
C LEU A 53 -5.90 2.83 -24.16
N THR A 54 -5.81 4.12 -24.42
CA THR A 54 -5.71 4.66 -25.78
C THR A 54 -4.36 4.35 -26.43
N LYS A 55 -3.25 4.54 -25.69
CA LYS A 55 -1.90 4.30 -26.20
C LYS A 55 -1.65 2.83 -26.54
N PHE A 56 -2.25 1.91 -25.79
CA PHE A 56 -2.07 0.47 -25.96
C PHE A 56 -3.31 -0.22 -26.56
N ALA A 57 -4.16 0.52 -27.26
CA ALA A 57 -5.34 -0.04 -27.93
C ALA A 57 -4.97 -1.06 -29.02
N ASP A 58 -3.85 -0.85 -29.74
CA ASP A 58 -3.29 -1.80 -30.70
C ASP A 58 -2.83 -3.11 -30.06
N LYS A 59 -2.44 -3.07 -28.78
CA LYS A 59 -2.11 -4.23 -27.93
C LYS A 59 -3.34 -4.84 -27.28
N LYS A 60 -4.54 -4.31 -27.54
CA LYS A 60 -5.84 -4.75 -26.98
C LYS A 60 -5.90 -4.62 -25.45
N LEU A 61 -5.20 -3.64 -24.86
CA LEU A 61 -5.38 -3.33 -23.44
C LEU A 61 -6.82 -2.89 -23.19
N ALA A 62 -7.51 -3.63 -22.33
CA ALA A 62 -8.90 -3.38 -21.95
C ALA A 62 -9.01 -2.89 -20.51
N GLU A 63 -10.11 -2.22 -20.17
CA GLU A 63 -10.35 -1.67 -18.83
C GLU A 63 -10.20 -2.71 -17.71
N ASN A 64 -10.72 -3.92 -17.95
CA ASN A 64 -10.66 -5.01 -16.96
C ASN A 64 -9.25 -5.57 -16.71
N GLN A 65 -8.26 -5.12 -17.47
CA GLN A 65 -6.87 -5.52 -17.37
C GLN A 65 -5.98 -4.48 -16.67
N LEU A 66 -6.55 -3.32 -16.29
CA LEU A 66 -5.83 -2.23 -15.65
C LEU A 66 -6.53 -1.81 -14.36
N SER A 67 -5.77 -1.66 -13.28
CA SER A 67 -6.22 -1.07 -12.02
C SER A 67 -5.18 -0.09 -11.50
N ILE A 68 -5.64 1.07 -11.03
CA ILE A 68 -4.77 2.17 -10.57
C ILE A 68 -5.34 2.71 -9.26
N THR A 69 -4.46 2.99 -8.28
CA THR A 69 -4.80 3.79 -7.11
C THR A 69 -3.72 4.82 -6.86
N LEU A 70 -4.13 6.06 -6.67
CA LEU A 70 -3.29 7.21 -6.35
C LEU A 70 -3.68 7.75 -4.96
N ILE A 71 -2.71 7.92 -4.07
CA ILE A 71 -2.88 8.62 -2.79
C ILE A 71 -1.97 9.85 -2.79
N ASP A 72 -2.57 11.03 -2.73
CA ASP A 72 -1.86 12.30 -2.57
C ASP A 72 -1.48 12.50 -1.11
N LEU A 73 -0.18 12.59 -0.84
CA LEU A 73 0.43 12.77 0.48
C LEU A 73 1.04 14.16 0.68
N ARG A 74 0.65 15.16 -0.13
CA ARG A 74 1.08 16.55 0.08
C ARG A 74 0.63 17.08 1.44
N ASP A 75 -0.55 16.66 1.90
CA ASP A 75 -1.03 16.80 3.26
C ASP A 75 -1.12 15.40 3.90
N PRO A 76 -0.08 14.96 4.65
CA PRO A 76 -0.03 13.61 5.18
C PRO A 76 -1.02 13.34 6.33
N GLU A 77 -1.58 14.38 6.93
CA GLU A 77 -2.62 14.24 7.95
C GLU A 77 -4.01 14.02 7.31
N HIS A 78 -4.23 14.55 6.09
CA HIS A 78 -5.46 14.42 5.34
C HIS A 78 -5.18 13.91 3.92
N PRO A 79 -4.70 12.65 3.77
CA PRO A 79 -4.41 12.09 2.46
C PRO A 79 -5.68 11.97 1.62
N THR A 80 -5.56 12.27 0.33
CA THR A 80 -6.68 12.14 -0.62
C THR A 80 -6.41 10.96 -1.53
N THR A 81 -7.42 10.11 -1.71
CA THR A 81 -7.32 8.88 -2.53
C THR A 81 -8.26 8.95 -3.71
N ALA A 82 -7.80 8.49 -4.86
CA ALA A 82 -8.60 8.23 -6.05
C ALA A 82 -8.17 6.93 -6.71
N SER A 83 -9.10 6.24 -7.37
CA SER A 83 -8.77 4.99 -8.03
C SER A 83 -9.57 4.74 -9.31
N PHE A 84 -8.97 3.97 -10.22
CA PHE A 84 -9.60 3.34 -11.36
C PHE A 84 -9.59 1.83 -11.13
N ARG A 85 -10.76 1.22 -10.94
CA ARG A 85 -10.94 -0.20 -10.61
C ARG A 85 -10.13 -0.64 -9.38
N GLY A 86 -9.96 0.26 -8.40
CA GLY A 86 -9.06 0.07 -7.26
C GLY A 86 -9.40 -1.09 -6.34
N ASN A 87 -10.66 -1.52 -6.30
CA ASN A 87 -11.15 -2.62 -5.45
C ASN A 87 -11.16 -4.00 -6.15
N GLU A 88 -10.62 -4.12 -7.36
CA GLU A 88 -10.54 -5.39 -8.07
C GLU A 88 -9.48 -6.31 -7.47
N ARG A 89 -9.85 -7.57 -7.24
CA ARG A 89 -8.95 -8.60 -6.69
C ARG A 89 -8.09 -9.21 -7.77
N ILE A 90 -6.81 -8.85 -7.79
CA ILE A 90 -5.85 -9.30 -8.80
C ILE A 90 -4.78 -10.19 -8.13
N TYR A 91 -4.27 -11.19 -8.83
CA TYR A 91 -3.10 -11.94 -8.39
C TYR A 91 -1.88 -11.01 -8.38
N PRO A 92 -1.26 -10.74 -7.21
CA PRO A 92 -0.34 -9.61 -7.07
C PRO A 92 1.11 -9.90 -7.47
N ALA A 93 1.43 -11.11 -7.88
CA ALA A 93 2.82 -11.55 -8.03
C ALA A 93 3.65 -11.16 -6.78
N SER A 94 4.83 -10.58 -6.94
CA SER A 94 5.71 -10.21 -5.82
C SER A 94 5.29 -8.97 -5.04
N VAL A 95 4.25 -8.23 -5.45
CA VAL A 95 3.73 -7.11 -4.62
C VAL A 95 3.19 -7.61 -3.29
N VAL A 96 2.75 -8.87 -3.18
CA VAL A 96 2.34 -9.48 -1.90
C VAL A 96 3.43 -9.40 -0.82
N LYS A 97 4.70 -9.33 -1.20
CA LYS A 97 5.85 -9.25 -0.30
C LYS A 97 5.85 -7.99 0.57
N LEU A 98 5.16 -6.91 0.15
CA LEU A 98 4.89 -5.74 0.99
C LEU A 98 4.09 -6.11 2.25
N PHE A 99 3.10 -6.97 2.09
CA PHE A 99 2.27 -7.43 3.19
C PHE A 99 3.05 -8.34 4.14
N TYR A 100 3.90 -9.21 3.60
CA TYR A 100 4.78 -10.03 4.43
C TYR A 100 5.83 -9.19 5.15
N LEU A 101 6.37 -8.15 4.50
CA LEU A 101 7.32 -7.22 5.13
C LEU A 101 6.72 -6.58 6.38
N LEU A 102 5.55 -5.97 6.27
CA LEU A 102 4.90 -5.34 7.43
C LEU A 102 4.55 -6.38 8.52
N ALA A 103 4.06 -7.57 8.13
CA ALA A 103 3.76 -8.64 9.08
C ALA A 103 5.01 -9.08 9.86
N VAL A 104 6.18 -9.21 9.21
CA VAL A 104 7.46 -9.52 9.89
C VAL A 104 7.77 -8.46 10.94
N HIS A 105 7.74 -7.17 10.57
CA HIS A 105 8.03 -6.09 11.50
C HIS A 105 7.04 -6.05 12.67
N ARG A 106 5.76 -6.37 12.42
CA ARG A 106 4.75 -6.48 13.48
C ARG A 106 5.02 -7.67 14.41
N TRP A 107 5.32 -8.86 13.87
CA TRP A 107 5.63 -10.05 14.67
C TRP A 107 6.91 -9.88 15.49
N LEU A 108 7.93 -9.20 14.95
CA LEU A 108 9.15 -8.85 15.68
C LEU A 108 8.85 -7.90 16.85
N GLU A 109 8.04 -6.86 16.61
CA GLU A 109 7.66 -5.90 17.66
C GLU A 109 6.83 -6.56 18.76
N ASP A 110 5.91 -7.45 18.39
CA ASP A 110 5.11 -8.24 19.30
C ASP A 110 5.89 -9.38 19.99
N LYS A 111 7.17 -9.58 19.64
CA LYS A 111 8.00 -10.70 20.11
C LYS A 111 7.42 -12.09 19.80
N LYS A 112 6.61 -12.20 18.76
CA LYS A 112 6.05 -13.47 18.26
C LYS A 112 7.07 -14.31 17.50
N ILE A 113 8.06 -13.64 16.89
CA ILE A 113 9.21 -14.25 16.24
C ILE A 113 10.49 -13.59 16.72
N GLN A 114 11.62 -14.30 16.61
CA GLN A 114 12.94 -13.77 16.95
C GLN A 114 13.64 -13.21 15.73
N GLU A 115 14.34 -12.10 15.90
CA GLU A 115 15.19 -11.53 14.88
C GLU A 115 16.53 -12.29 14.85
N THR A 116 16.69 -13.11 13.80
CA THR A 116 17.94 -13.82 13.52
C THR A 116 18.62 -13.22 12.30
N ASP A 117 19.92 -13.44 12.14
CA ASP A 117 20.66 -12.97 10.97
C ASP A 117 20.08 -13.59 9.66
N GLU A 118 19.64 -14.84 9.73
CA GLU A 118 18.97 -15.52 8.60
C GLU A 118 17.64 -14.84 8.25
N LEU A 119 16.83 -14.49 9.25
CA LEU A 119 15.57 -13.78 8.99
C LEU A 119 15.82 -12.38 8.42
N LYS A 120 16.81 -11.63 8.94
CA LYS A 120 17.19 -10.33 8.39
C LYS A 120 17.60 -10.43 6.93
N ARG A 121 18.47 -11.39 6.61
CA ARG A 121 18.91 -11.67 5.24
C ARG A 121 17.73 -12.01 4.35
N ALA A 122 16.84 -12.92 4.79
CA ALA A 122 15.69 -13.32 4.02
C ALA A 122 14.70 -12.17 3.77
N VAL A 123 14.45 -11.31 4.75
CA VAL A 123 13.58 -10.13 4.59
C VAL A 123 14.19 -9.15 3.58
N ARG A 124 15.51 -8.92 3.65
CA ARG A 124 16.20 -8.12 2.64
C ARG A 124 16.05 -8.71 1.24
N ASP A 125 16.39 -9.97 1.07
CA ASP A 125 16.38 -10.65 -0.24
C ASP A 125 14.94 -10.74 -0.80
N MET A 126 13.94 -10.94 0.06
CA MET A 126 12.53 -10.90 -0.31
C MET A 126 12.12 -9.55 -0.93
N ILE A 127 12.63 -8.43 -0.42
CA ILE A 127 12.21 -7.09 -0.86
C ILE A 127 13.16 -6.51 -1.90
N VAL A 128 14.47 -6.56 -1.67
CA VAL A 128 15.46 -5.93 -2.56
C VAL A 128 15.62 -6.73 -3.83
N ASP A 129 15.86 -8.04 -3.71
CA ASP A 129 16.12 -8.94 -4.84
C ASP A 129 14.84 -9.64 -5.33
N SER A 130 13.72 -9.44 -4.60
CA SER A 130 12.44 -10.11 -4.88
C SER A 130 12.54 -11.64 -4.89
N SER A 131 13.46 -12.24 -4.09
CA SER A 131 13.66 -13.69 -4.01
C SER A 131 12.39 -14.41 -3.56
N ASN A 132 12.02 -15.45 -4.30
CA ASN A 132 10.90 -16.32 -3.96
C ASN A 132 11.25 -17.30 -2.85
N GLU A 133 12.49 -17.80 -2.83
CA GLU A 133 13.01 -18.70 -1.79
C GLU A 133 13.01 -18.00 -0.43
N ALA A 134 13.54 -16.78 -0.38
CA ALA A 134 13.50 -15.95 0.82
C ALA A 134 12.04 -15.69 1.28
N THR A 135 11.13 -15.45 0.34
CA THR A 135 9.71 -15.27 0.64
C THR A 135 9.09 -16.53 1.24
N GLN A 136 9.43 -17.72 0.72
CA GLN A 136 8.94 -18.98 1.26
C GLN A 136 9.36 -19.18 2.71
N TYR A 137 10.62 -18.90 3.02
CA TYR A 137 11.15 -18.96 4.39
C TYR A 137 10.44 -17.95 5.31
N VAL A 138 10.30 -16.71 4.87
CA VAL A 138 9.60 -15.66 5.63
C VAL A 138 8.16 -16.05 5.94
N VAL A 139 7.41 -16.61 4.96
CA VAL A 139 6.03 -17.08 5.18
C VAL A 139 5.99 -18.22 6.18
N ASP A 140 6.94 -19.16 6.12
CA ASP A 140 7.02 -20.26 7.09
C ASP A 140 7.28 -19.74 8.52
N VAL A 141 8.19 -18.78 8.68
CA VAL A 141 8.46 -18.15 9.98
C VAL A 141 7.23 -17.41 10.51
N LEU A 142 6.57 -16.59 9.67
CA LEU A 142 5.39 -15.81 10.05
C LEU A 142 4.22 -16.69 10.49
N THR A 143 4.06 -17.84 9.86
CA THR A 143 2.88 -18.69 10.05
C THR A 143 3.16 -19.94 10.86
N GLN A 144 4.43 -20.21 11.20
CA GLN A 144 4.87 -21.43 11.87
C GLN A 144 4.40 -22.69 11.13
N THR A 145 4.52 -22.66 9.80
CA THR A 145 4.17 -23.76 8.91
C THR A 145 5.36 -24.12 8.04
N THR A 146 5.35 -25.29 7.45
CA THR A 146 6.32 -25.71 6.44
C THR A 146 5.61 -26.40 5.27
N GLY A 147 6.21 -26.38 4.09
CA GLY A 147 5.81 -27.23 2.98
C GLY A 147 6.02 -28.71 3.30
N GLY A 148 5.63 -29.60 2.39
CA GLY A 148 5.81 -31.04 2.52
C GLY A 148 4.68 -31.82 1.88
N PHE A 149 4.64 -33.13 2.14
CA PHE A 149 3.59 -34.03 1.62
C PHE A 149 2.19 -33.59 2.07
N GLU A 150 1.19 -34.10 1.39
CA GLU A 150 -0.22 -33.90 1.76
C GLU A 150 -0.48 -34.37 3.19
N LEU A 151 -1.37 -33.70 3.87
CA LEU A 151 -1.75 -33.97 5.24
C LEU A 151 -3.13 -34.66 5.26
N SER A 152 -3.44 -35.36 6.36
CA SER A 152 -4.82 -35.75 6.63
C SER A 152 -5.73 -34.53 6.74
N SER A 153 -7.03 -34.68 6.54
CA SER A 153 -7.98 -33.56 6.60
C SER A 153 -7.85 -32.75 7.89
N LYS A 154 -7.76 -33.40 9.05
CA LYS A 154 -7.61 -32.74 10.34
C LYS A 154 -6.30 -31.95 10.46
N GLU A 155 -5.19 -32.56 10.07
CA GLU A 155 -3.89 -31.87 10.09
C GLU A 155 -3.86 -30.71 9.09
N MET A 156 -4.55 -30.83 7.95
CA MET A 156 -4.68 -29.79 6.96
C MET A 156 -5.48 -28.58 7.49
N GLU A 157 -6.54 -28.80 8.25
CA GLU A 157 -7.30 -27.73 8.92
C GLU A 157 -6.42 -26.94 9.92
N GLU A 158 -5.65 -27.64 10.74
CA GLU A 158 -4.72 -27.02 11.70
C GLU A 158 -3.62 -26.23 10.97
N TRP A 159 -3.06 -26.81 9.91
CA TRP A 159 -2.05 -26.16 9.08
C TRP A 159 -2.61 -24.91 8.38
N GLN A 160 -3.80 -24.99 7.81
CA GLN A 160 -4.49 -23.86 7.18
C GLN A 160 -4.80 -22.74 8.18
N TYR A 161 -5.22 -23.09 9.38
CA TYR A 161 -5.44 -22.10 10.43
C TYR A 161 -4.16 -21.30 10.71
N LYS A 162 -3.01 -21.98 10.87
CA LYS A 162 -1.71 -21.32 11.07
C LYS A 162 -1.33 -20.49 9.84
N ARG A 163 -1.44 -21.05 8.64
CA ARG A 163 -1.09 -20.39 7.37
C ARG A 163 -1.89 -19.08 7.17
N ASN A 164 -3.11 -19.01 7.66
CA ASN A 164 -3.93 -17.81 7.59
C ASN A 164 -3.66 -16.76 8.68
N ALA A 165 -2.56 -16.85 9.44
CA ALA A 165 -2.23 -15.87 10.48
C ALA A 165 -2.10 -14.44 9.93
N VAL A 166 -1.49 -14.27 8.75
CA VAL A 166 -1.31 -12.97 8.10
C VAL A 166 -2.65 -12.39 7.64
N ASN A 167 -3.53 -13.20 7.05
CA ASN A 167 -4.89 -12.76 6.69
C ASN A 167 -5.68 -12.29 7.91
N ARG A 168 -5.64 -13.03 9.02
CA ARG A 168 -6.33 -12.63 10.26
C ARG A 168 -5.81 -11.29 10.79
N TYR A 169 -4.51 -11.08 10.74
CA TYR A 169 -3.92 -9.79 11.13
C TYR A 169 -4.45 -8.65 10.26
N TYR A 170 -4.39 -8.78 8.94
CA TYR A 170 -4.87 -7.72 8.05
C TYR A 170 -6.39 -7.50 8.17
N SER A 171 -7.17 -8.56 8.38
CA SER A 171 -8.61 -8.43 8.65
C SER A 171 -8.88 -7.62 9.92
N SER A 172 -8.07 -7.78 10.98
CA SER A 172 -8.19 -6.98 12.21
C SER A 172 -7.86 -5.49 12.01
N LEU A 173 -7.13 -5.15 10.94
CA LEU A 173 -6.86 -3.78 10.52
C LEU A 173 -7.85 -3.23 9.48
N GLY A 174 -8.92 -4.00 9.19
CA GLY A 174 -9.94 -3.60 8.23
C GLY A 174 -9.58 -3.80 6.75
N PHE A 175 -8.57 -4.61 6.44
CA PHE A 175 -8.29 -5.06 5.07
C PHE A 175 -9.20 -6.25 4.76
N THR A 176 -10.29 -6.03 4.04
CA THR A 176 -11.32 -7.05 3.84
C THR A 176 -11.29 -7.73 2.46
N ASN A 177 -10.75 -7.08 1.44
CA ASN A 177 -10.81 -7.55 0.07
C ASN A 177 -9.44 -8.05 -0.44
N ILE A 178 -8.70 -8.78 0.40
CA ILE A 178 -7.38 -9.34 0.07
C ILE A 178 -7.29 -10.82 0.46
N ASN A 179 -6.28 -11.50 -0.05
CA ASN A 179 -5.83 -12.81 0.41
C ASN A 179 -4.29 -12.84 0.40
N VAL A 180 -3.67 -13.04 1.57
CA VAL A 180 -2.22 -13.01 1.78
C VAL A 180 -1.82 -14.21 2.62
N ASN A 181 -1.72 -15.40 2.01
CA ASN A 181 -1.43 -16.63 2.73
C ASN A 181 -0.62 -17.66 1.94
N GLN A 182 -0.28 -17.36 0.68
CA GLN A 182 0.44 -18.31 -0.17
C GLN A 182 1.90 -17.88 -0.34
N LYS A 183 2.80 -18.86 -0.35
CA LYS A 183 4.17 -18.68 -0.79
C LYS A 183 4.23 -18.25 -2.26
N THR A 184 5.31 -17.57 -2.62
CA THR A 184 5.68 -17.38 -4.02
C THR A 184 6.62 -18.51 -4.43
N PHE A 185 6.33 -19.18 -5.53
CA PHE A 185 7.12 -20.31 -6.01
C PHE A 185 7.87 -19.94 -7.28
N CYS A 186 9.04 -20.53 -7.49
CA CYS A 186 9.78 -20.39 -8.74
C CYS A 186 9.15 -21.26 -9.83
N GLU A 187 8.73 -22.46 -9.48
CA GLU A 187 8.03 -23.40 -10.37
C GLU A 187 6.56 -23.50 -9.96
N ASP A 188 6.20 -24.50 -9.14
CA ASP A 188 4.83 -24.66 -8.68
C ASP A 188 4.77 -25.18 -7.24
N ALA A 189 3.59 -25.06 -6.61
CA ALA A 189 3.31 -25.63 -5.30
C ALA A 189 3.13 -27.15 -5.40
N TYR A 190 3.59 -27.89 -4.39
CA TYR A 190 3.39 -29.33 -4.27
C TYR A 190 2.84 -29.70 -2.89
N GLY A 191 2.34 -30.93 -2.77
CA GLY A 191 1.84 -31.48 -1.51
C GLY A 191 0.82 -30.56 -0.84
N ARG A 192 0.96 -30.33 0.48
CA ARG A 192 0.06 -29.50 1.27
C ARG A 192 -0.08 -28.06 0.76
N GLU A 193 0.96 -27.50 0.16
CA GLU A 193 0.90 -26.16 -0.44
C GLU A 193 -0.03 -26.15 -1.66
N ARG A 194 -0.01 -27.18 -2.49
CA ARG A 194 -0.91 -27.34 -3.63
C ARG A 194 -2.35 -27.55 -3.16
N VAL A 195 -2.57 -28.39 -2.15
CA VAL A 195 -3.88 -28.59 -1.54
C VAL A 195 -4.42 -27.28 -0.97
N SER A 196 -3.56 -26.52 -0.25
CA SER A 196 -3.92 -25.21 0.30
C SER A 196 -4.33 -24.21 -0.76
N ARG A 197 -3.64 -24.19 -1.91
CA ARG A 197 -3.93 -23.27 -3.00
C ARG A 197 -5.29 -23.56 -3.66
N GLY A 198 -5.73 -24.80 -3.61
CA GLY A 198 -6.91 -25.29 -4.34
C GLY A 198 -6.61 -25.67 -5.78
N PRO A 199 -7.41 -26.58 -6.39
CA PRO A 199 -7.16 -27.14 -7.73
C PRO A 199 -7.18 -26.06 -8.82
N ASN A 200 -8.01 -25.03 -8.71
CA ASN A 200 -8.10 -23.92 -9.66
C ASN A 200 -7.43 -22.64 -9.12
N GLY A 201 -6.69 -22.74 -8.02
CA GLY A 201 -6.04 -21.58 -7.39
C GLY A 201 -7.02 -20.64 -6.64
N GLU A 202 -8.09 -21.16 -6.12
CA GLU A 202 -9.14 -20.40 -5.42
C GLU A 202 -8.56 -19.61 -4.24
N ASN A 203 -7.58 -20.20 -3.56
CA ASN A 203 -6.91 -19.61 -2.41
C ASN A 203 -5.56 -18.98 -2.77
N ARG A 204 -5.34 -18.56 -4.04
CA ARG A 204 -4.13 -17.80 -4.40
C ARG A 204 -4.11 -16.44 -3.72
N ASN A 205 -2.92 -15.88 -3.53
CA ASN A 205 -2.78 -14.48 -3.12
C ASN A 205 -3.58 -13.57 -4.04
N LYS A 206 -4.32 -12.64 -3.46
CA LYS A 206 -5.12 -11.62 -4.15
C LYS A 206 -4.97 -10.30 -3.42
N LEU A 207 -4.68 -9.25 -4.16
CA LEU A 207 -4.64 -7.88 -3.65
C LEU A 207 -5.51 -6.98 -4.53
N THR A 208 -5.85 -5.83 -3.97
CA THR A 208 -6.41 -4.70 -4.69
C THR A 208 -5.39 -3.56 -4.71
N THR A 209 -5.45 -2.67 -5.70
CA THR A 209 -4.58 -1.51 -5.71
C THR A 209 -4.91 -0.56 -4.56
N ASP A 210 -6.19 -0.47 -4.14
CA ASP A 210 -6.61 0.32 -2.97
C ASP A 210 -5.97 -0.18 -1.67
N ALA A 211 -6.04 -1.49 -1.40
CA ALA A 211 -5.44 -2.07 -0.20
C ALA A 211 -3.91 -1.93 -0.22
N THR A 212 -3.29 -2.10 -1.39
CA THR A 212 -1.85 -1.98 -1.54
C THR A 212 -1.37 -0.55 -1.35
N ALA A 213 -2.07 0.43 -1.93
CA ALA A 213 -1.76 1.85 -1.78
C ALA A 213 -1.94 2.31 -0.32
N ARG A 214 -3.04 1.89 0.33
CA ARG A 214 -3.28 2.13 1.75
C ARG A 214 -2.12 1.60 2.60
N LEU A 215 -1.73 0.34 2.41
CA LEU A 215 -0.62 -0.26 3.18
C LEU A 215 0.68 0.52 3.01
N LEU A 216 1.05 0.85 1.77
CA LEU A 216 2.29 1.57 1.50
C LEU A 216 2.24 3.00 2.08
N SER A 217 1.10 3.70 1.98
CA SER A 217 0.94 5.04 2.57
C SER A 217 1.04 5.03 4.09
N GLU A 218 0.49 4.02 4.76
CA GLU A 218 0.58 3.84 6.21
C GLU A 218 2.03 3.53 6.65
N ILE A 219 2.80 2.75 5.86
CA ILE A 219 4.24 2.51 6.10
C ILE A 219 5.00 3.83 5.98
N VAL A 220 4.78 4.60 4.90
CA VAL A 220 5.41 5.91 4.67
C VAL A 220 5.12 6.90 5.80
N ALA A 221 3.89 6.94 6.27
CA ALA A 221 3.46 7.81 7.35
C ALA A 221 3.94 7.38 8.75
N GLY A 222 4.60 6.22 8.88
CA GLY A 222 5.02 5.69 10.18
C GLY A 222 3.89 5.22 11.08
N LYS A 223 2.69 4.98 10.51
CA LYS A 223 1.45 4.67 11.24
C LYS A 223 1.16 3.17 11.41
N THR A 224 2.07 2.27 10.95
CA THR A 224 1.82 0.82 10.94
C THR A 224 2.24 0.13 12.24
N VAL A 225 3.53 -0.06 12.48
CA VAL A 225 4.08 -0.79 13.63
C VAL A 225 4.65 0.18 14.65
N THR A 226 5.80 0.76 14.33
CA THR A 226 6.44 1.90 15.00
C THR A 226 7.12 2.77 13.96
N PRO A 227 7.41 4.07 14.26
CA PRO A 227 8.18 4.90 13.34
C PRO A 227 9.54 4.32 12.97
N GLU A 228 10.21 3.63 13.90
CA GLU A 228 11.49 2.94 13.65
C GLU A 228 11.31 1.78 12.67
N ARG A 229 10.31 0.91 12.89
CA ARG A 229 10.01 -0.20 11.98
C ARG A 229 9.64 0.31 10.58
N SER A 230 8.92 1.41 10.50
CA SER A 230 8.59 2.04 9.20
C SER A 230 9.85 2.53 8.47
N ARG A 231 10.80 3.17 9.17
CA ARG A 231 12.09 3.54 8.56
C ARG A 231 12.85 2.33 8.03
N GLN A 232 12.92 1.24 8.80
CA GLN A 232 13.57 -0.01 8.37
C GLN A 232 12.91 -0.59 7.11
N MET A 233 11.58 -0.61 7.04
CA MET A 233 10.85 -1.05 5.84
C MET A 233 11.14 -0.14 4.64
N MET A 234 11.15 1.17 4.84
CA MET A 234 11.44 2.14 3.78
C MET A 234 12.86 2.02 3.23
N GLU A 235 13.86 1.71 4.07
CA GLU A 235 15.23 1.45 3.58
C GLU A 235 15.29 0.27 2.60
N LEU A 236 14.53 -0.79 2.86
CA LEU A 236 14.46 -1.96 1.96
C LEU A 236 13.69 -1.67 0.66
N LEU A 237 12.75 -0.73 0.69
CA LEU A 237 11.93 -0.36 -0.47
C LEU A 237 12.58 0.67 -1.37
N LYS A 238 13.63 1.35 -0.91
CA LYS A 238 14.33 2.39 -1.69
C LYS A 238 14.88 1.83 -3.00
N ARG A 239 14.68 2.59 -4.10
CA ARG A 239 15.16 2.20 -5.43
C ARG A 239 16.08 3.26 -6.00
N ASP A 240 17.16 2.80 -6.63
CA ASP A 240 17.94 3.61 -7.55
C ASP A 240 17.37 3.40 -8.95
N PHE A 241 16.96 4.48 -9.60
CA PHE A 241 16.47 4.50 -10.98
C PHE A 241 17.38 5.32 -11.90
N THR A 242 18.55 5.74 -11.38
CA THR A 242 19.54 6.51 -12.16
C THR A 242 20.40 5.58 -13.01
N GLY A 243 20.90 6.10 -14.12
CA GLY A 243 21.72 5.29 -15.04
C GLY A 243 20.90 4.28 -15.85
N THR A 244 21.49 3.13 -16.12
CA THR A 244 20.88 2.06 -16.93
C THR A 244 21.02 0.71 -16.24
N SER A 245 20.02 -0.15 -16.35
CA SER A 245 20.11 -1.56 -15.97
C SER A 245 20.12 -2.45 -17.21
N LYS A 246 20.85 -3.56 -17.15
CA LYS A 246 20.79 -4.63 -18.16
C LYS A 246 19.56 -5.52 -17.98
N ASP A 247 19.00 -5.54 -16.75
CA ASP A 247 17.80 -6.26 -16.44
C ASP A 247 16.58 -5.35 -16.67
N ASN A 248 15.80 -5.70 -17.66
CA ASN A 248 14.55 -4.99 -17.97
C ASN A 248 13.46 -5.15 -16.92
N ASP A 249 13.62 -6.09 -16.00
CA ASP A 249 12.70 -6.35 -14.89
C ASP A 249 13.27 -5.88 -13.55
N ASP A 250 14.39 -5.13 -13.57
CA ASP A 250 14.91 -4.43 -12.42
C ASP A 250 13.86 -3.50 -11.80
N GLN A 251 13.68 -3.57 -10.48
CA GLN A 251 12.60 -2.85 -9.80
C GLN A 251 12.75 -1.32 -9.85
N GLY A 252 13.99 -0.81 -9.98
CA GLY A 252 14.27 0.63 -10.13
C GLY A 252 14.11 1.12 -11.57
N HIS A 253 14.45 0.28 -12.57
CA HIS A 253 14.56 0.71 -13.97
C HIS A 253 13.45 0.18 -14.88
N GLY A 254 12.72 -0.84 -14.47
CA GLY A 254 11.78 -1.54 -15.35
C GLY A 254 10.29 -1.26 -15.13
N PHE A 255 9.94 -0.35 -14.20
CA PHE A 255 8.56 -0.09 -13.77
C PHE A 255 8.33 1.42 -13.63
N THR A 256 7.76 1.89 -12.53
CA THR A 256 7.52 3.32 -12.27
C THR A 256 8.80 4.15 -12.41
N GLY A 257 9.96 3.61 -12.06
CA GLY A 257 11.25 4.29 -12.17
C GLY A 257 11.59 4.73 -13.59
N MET A 258 11.10 4.04 -14.64
CA MET A 258 11.25 4.49 -16.02
C MET A 258 10.63 5.87 -16.28
N ALA A 259 9.59 6.23 -15.57
CA ALA A 259 8.96 7.55 -15.68
C ALA A 259 9.72 8.65 -14.94
N LEU A 260 10.67 8.30 -14.07
CA LEU A 260 11.48 9.23 -13.29
C LEU A 260 12.89 9.42 -13.87
N GLN A 261 13.26 8.66 -14.90
CA GLN A 261 14.58 8.78 -15.52
C GLN A 261 14.84 10.21 -16.00
N GLY A 262 16.02 10.75 -15.64
CA GLY A 262 16.39 12.13 -15.94
C GLY A 262 15.81 13.19 -15.00
N MET A 263 14.95 12.83 -14.06
CA MET A 263 14.37 13.75 -13.07
C MET A 263 15.28 13.86 -11.84
N ASN A 264 16.23 14.79 -11.90
CA ASN A 264 17.16 15.02 -10.78
C ASN A 264 16.43 15.46 -9.51
N GLY A 265 16.76 14.80 -8.39
CA GLY A 265 16.17 15.08 -7.07
C GLY A 265 14.86 14.32 -6.76
N ALA A 266 14.31 13.58 -7.72
CA ALA A 266 13.23 12.65 -7.42
C ALA A 266 13.73 11.46 -6.59
N ARG A 267 12.85 10.87 -5.79
CA ARG A 267 13.13 9.68 -4.98
C ARG A 267 12.03 8.65 -5.15
N LEU A 268 12.41 7.37 -5.12
CA LEU A 268 11.52 6.24 -5.37
C LEU A 268 11.69 5.16 -4.30
N TRP A 269 10.57 4.68 -3.78
CA TRP A 269 10.46 3.47 -2.98
C TRP A 269 9.37 2.59 -3.59
N SER A 270 9.69 1.35 -3.91
CA SER A 270 8.69 0.52 -4.58
C SER A 270 8.85 -0.96 -4.31
N LYS A 271 7.78 -1.70 -4.61
CA LYS A 271 7.81 -3.15 -4.75
C LYS A 271 7.09 -3.54 -6.03
N ALA A 272 7.86 -4.03 -6.98
CA ALA A 272 7.34 -4.56 -8.22
C ALA A 272 6.93 -6.03 -8.09
N GLY A 273 6.09 -6.48 -9.02
CA GLY A 273 5.68 -7.87 -9.14
C GLY A 273 5.34 -8.21 -10.59
N TRP A 274 5.87 -9.32 -11.09
CA TRP A 274 5.59 -9.75 -12.47
C TRP A 274 5.60 -11.27 -12.62
N THR A 275 4.95 -11.73 -13.64
CA THR A 275 4.95 -13.11 -14.15
C THR A 275 4.92 -13.08 -15.67
N SER A 276 4.70 -14.23 -16.32
CA SER A 276 4.48 -14.27 -17.77
C SER A 276 3.18 -13.56 -18.22
N THR A 277 2.25 -13.28 -17.31
CA THR A 277 0.94 -12.69 -17.64
C THR A 277 0.66 -11.35 -16.94
N THR A 278 1.28 -11.08 -15.80
CA THR A 278 0.99 -9.89 -14.99
C THR A 278 2.22 -9.02 -14.79
N ARG A 279 1.99 -7.70 -14.72
CA ARG A 279 3.04 -6.73 -14.38
C ARG A 279 2.44 -5.64 -13.48
N HIS A 280 3.05 -5.45 -12.31
CA HIS A 280 2.52 -4.60 -11.24
C HIS A 280 3.62 -3.77 -10.61
N ASP A 281 3.26 -2.59 -10.13
CA ASP A 281 4.15 -1.82 -9.25
C ASP A 281 3.33 -1.10 -8.16
N ALA A 282 3.91 -1.04 -6.98
CA ALA A 282 3.43 -0.24 -5.86
C ALA A 282 4.57 0.70 -5.44
N ALA A 283 4.41 1.98 -5.74
CA ALA A 283 5.46 2.99 -5.63
C ALA A 283 5.04 4.16 -4.73
N TYR A 284 5.93 4.58 -3.85
CA TYR A 284 5.92 5.89 -3.21
C TYR A 284 6.97 6.78 -3.89
N ILE A 285 6.57 7.97 -4.25
CA ILE A 285 7.38 8.90 -5.03
C ILE A 285 7.45 10.25 -4.31
N GLU A 286 8.64 10.82 -4.27
CA GLU A 286 8.87 12.21 -3.90
C GLU A 286 9.47 12.95 -5.09
N LEU A 287 8.79 14.02 -5.52
CA LEU A 287 9.24 14.85 -6.63
C LEU A 287 10.14 16.00 -6.16
N PRO A 288 10.96 16.59 -7.05
CA PRO A 288 11.86 17.69 -6.69
C PRO A 288 11.16 18.94 -6.14
N ASN A 289 9.89 19.16 -6.50
CA ASN A 289 9.06 20.26 -5.98
C ASN A 289 8.48 19.99 -4.59
N GLY A 290 8.83 18.86 -3.94
CA GLY A 290 8.35 18.46 -2.63
C GLY A 290 7.02 17.70 -2.63
N THR A 291 6.40 17.49 -3.80
CA THR A 291 5.17 16.70 -3.93
C THR A 291 5.46 15.23 -3.60
N ARG A 292 4.57 14.61 -2.82
CA ARG A 292 4.67 13.23 -2.35
C ARG A 292 3.36 12.50 -2.62
N PHE A 293 3.46 11.28 -3.14
CA PHE A 293 2.29 10.46 -3.42
C PHE A 293 2.62 8.96 -3.49
N VAL A 294 1.61 8.13 -3.30
CA VAL A 294 1.67 6.69 -3.58
C VAL A 294 0.90 6.43 -4.88
N LEU A 295 1.50 5.70 -5.79
CA LEU A 295 0.88 5.24 -7.03
C LEU A 295 1.01 3.71 -7.12
N VAL A 296 -0.11 3.02 -7.22
CA VAL A 296 -0.15 1.58 -7.45
C VAL A 296 -0.82 1.30 -8.78
N THR A 297 -0.14 0.54 -9.64
CA THR A 297 -0.65 0.16 -10.95
C THR A 297 -0.52 -1.35 -11.13
N PHE A 298 -1.65 -2.03 -11.38
CA PHE A 298 -1.70 -3.45 -11.68
C PHE A 298 -2.18 -3.66 -13.11
N THR A 299 -1.47 -4.53 -13.87
CA THR A 299 -1.88 -4.93 -15.22
C THR A 299 -1.96 -6.46 -15.33
N VAL A 300 -2.94 -6.96 -16.07
CA VAL A 300 -3.19 -8.38 -16.30
C VAL A 300 -3.14 -8.64 -17.81
N ASP A 301 -2.56 -9.79 -18.20
CA ASP A 301 -2.39 -10.23 -19.60
C ASP A 301 -1.50 -9.34 -20.48
N HIS A 302 -0.77 -8.39 -19.85
CA HIS A 302 0.11 -7.43 -20.51
C HIS A 302 1.52 -7.39 -19.88
N ALA A 303 2.05 -8.52 -19.44
CA ALA A 303 3.37 -8.58 -18.79
C ALA A 303 4.51 -8.04 -19.65
N ASN A 304 4.42 -8.21 -20.97
CA ASN A 304 5.45 -7.79 -21.93
C ASN A 304 5.29 -6.33 -22.41
N ASP A 305 4.14 -5.69 -22.13
CA ASP A 305 3.89 -4.29 -22.50
C ASP A 305 4.43 -3.36 -21.40
N ARG A 306 5.76 -3.30 -21.29
CA ARG A 306 6.49 -2.68 -20.19
C ARG A 306 6.24 -1.19 -20.02
N GLU A 307 5.76 -0.51 -21.05
CA GLU A 307 5.48 0.93 -21.05
C GLU A 307 4.11 1.30 -20.43
N ILE A 308 3.23 0.34 -20.09
CA ILE A 308 1.92 0.66 -19.50
C ILE A 308 2.10 1.37 -18.14
N ILE A 309 2.85 0.78 -17.21
CA ILE A 309 3.10 1.36 -15.88
C ILE A 309 3.80 2.73 -15.98
N PRO A 310 4.90 2.88 -16.73
CA PRO A 310 5.52 4.19 -16.92
C PRO A 310 4.61 5.22 -17.58
N THR A 311 3.71 4.81 -18.49
CA THR A 311 2.75 5.73 -19.13
C THR A 311 1.76 6.29 -18.11
N VAL A 312 1.19 5.42 -17.25
CA VAL A 312 0.33 5.85 -16.14
C VAL A 312 1.09 6.79 -15.20
N ALA A 313 2.32 6.42 -14.84
CA ALA A 313 3.14 7.21 -13.92
C ALA A 313 3.50 8.59 -14.50
N ARG A 314 3.86 8.71 -15.78
CA ARG A 314 4.18 10.00 -16.43
C ARG A 314 3.02 10.97 -16.35
N VAL A 315 1.78 10.53 -16.64
CA VAL A 315 0.60 11.40 -16.55
C VAL A 315 0.44 11.98 -15.14
N VAL A 316 0.62 11.14 -14.12
CA VAL A 316 0.50 11.56 -12.72
C VAL A 316 1.67 12.49 -12.32
N ILE A 317 2.90 12.13 -12.68
CA ILE A 317 4.11 12.91 -12.38
C ILE A 317 4.05 14.29 -13.03
N ASP A 318 3.67 14.38 -14.31
CA ASP A 318 3.59 15.63 -15.04
C ASP A 318 2.54 16.57 -14.44
N ALA A 319 1.37 16.04 -14.09
CA ALA A 319 0.30 16.83 -13.48
C ALA A 319 0.67 17.33 -12.07
N LEU A 320 1.20 16.45 -11.22
CA LEU A 320 1.54 16.81 -9.83
C LEU A 320 2.88 17.57 -9.74
N GLY A 321 3.80 17.33 -10.67
CA GLY A 321 5.08 18.03 -10.75
C GLY A 321 4.95 19.47 -11.23
N SER A 322 3.93 19.77 -12.05
CA SER A 322 3.64 21.13 -12.56
C SER A 322 2.79 21.97 -11.62
N ALA A 323 2.16 21.36 -10.62
CA ALA A 323 1.35 22.09 -9.63
C ALA A 323 2.28 22.92 -8.73
N LYS A 324 2.11 24.26 -8.79
CA LYS A 324 2.82 25.23 -7.94
C LYS A 324 2.12 25.39 -6.59
#